data_394dca9d48c9435b6f11fd868f111664
#
_entry.id   394dca9d48c9435b6f11fd868f111664
#
_cell.length_a   1.000
_cell.length_b   1.000
_cell.length_c   1.000
_cell.angle_alpha   90.00
_cell.angle_beta   90.00
_cell.angle_gamma   90.00
#
_symmetry.space_group_name_H-M   'P 1'
#
loop_
_entity.id
_entity.type
_entity.pdbx_description
1 polymer ?
#
loop_
_entity_poly.entity_id
_entity_poly.type
_entity_poly.pdbx_seq_one_letter_code
_entity_poly.pdbx_strand_id
1 'polypeptide(L)'
;MSIELTPTYEAAAAALLRESGFDDLVDRRVLDFAQAGGQVPPADIVVLNRVICCYPDMPTLAGAAADHARRILVMSFPKERWWTRFAVGIGNLALRIGRREFQMFLHPPERILEVARQHGLITAVNDVGHFWQVVTLERAPAAAG
;
A
#
# COMPACT_ATOMS: atom_id res chain seq x y z
N MET A 1 8.82 -10.34 5.12
CA MET A 1 7.68 -10.09 6.02
C MET A 1 6.48 -9.67 5.18
N SER A 2 5.29 -10.15 5.51
CA SER A 2 4.00 -9.76 4.93
C SER A 2 3.07 -9.29 6.06
N ILE A 3 2.42 -8.14 5.88
CA ILE A 3 1.55 -7.53 6.88
C ILE A 3 0.16 -7.37 6.27
N GLU A 4 -0.84 -7.87 6.99
CA GLU A 4 -2.24 -7.80 6.59
C GLU A 4 -3.04 -7.07 7.68
N LEU A 5 -4.01 -6.27 7.26
CA LEU A 5 -4.89 -5.55 8.19
C LEU A 5 -5.88 -6.49 8.90
N THR A 6 -6.29 -7.57 8.21
CA THR A 6 -7.29 -8.50 8.71
C THR A 6 -6.85 -9.96 8.51
N PRO A 7 -7.30 -10.90 9.35
CA PRO A 7 -6.95 -12.32 9.21
C PRO A 7 -7.73 -13.06 8.10
N THR A 8 -8.51 -12.36 7.29
CA THR A 8 -9.46 -12.96 6.32
C THR A 8 -8.80 -13.96 5.37
N TYR A 9 -7.56 -13.69 4.95
CA TYR A 9 -6.84 -14.51 3.98
C TYR A 9 -5.71 -15.35 4.59
N GLU A 10 -5.55 -15.36 5.92
CA GLU A 10 -4.43 -16.05 6.59
C GLU A 10 -4.35 -17.54 6.24
N ALA A 11 -5.47 -18.27 6.31
CA ALA A 11 -5.48 -19.70 6.01
C ALA A 11 -5.10 -19.99 4.55
N ALA A 12 -5.63 -19.20 3.60
CA ALA A 12 -5.34 -19.35 2.18
C ALA A 12 -3.88 -18.98 1.86
N ALA A 13 -3.37 -17.91 2.46
CA ALA A 13 -1.99 -17.48 2.29
C ALA A 13 -1.00 -18.50 2.89
N ALA A 14 -1.27 -19.04 4.08
CA ALA A 14 -0.46 -20.08 4.69
C ALA A 14 -0.45 -21.38 3.86
N ALA A 15 -1.57 -21.76 3.25
CA ALA A 15 -1.64 -22.89 2.34
C ALA A 15 -0.76 -22.66 1.10
N LEU A 16 -0.89 -21.50 0.46
CA LEU A 16 -0.13 -21.14 -0.74
C LEU A 16 1.38 -21.09 -0.45
N LEU A 17 1.80 -20.54 0.68
CA LEU A 17 3.22 -20.50 1.06
C LEU A 17 3.80 -21.89 1.23
N ARG A 18 3.07 -22.80 1.91
CA ARG A 18 3.50 -24.22 2.04
C ARG A 18 3.59 -24.93 0.71
N GLU A 19 2.58 -24.78 -0.15
CA GLU A 19 2.58 -25.36 -1.50
C GLU A 19 3.75 -24.86 -2.35
N SER A 20 4.15 -23.59 -2.14
CA SER A 20 5.25 -22.96 -2.87
C SER A 20 6.62 -23.16 -2.22
N GLY A 21 6.69 -23.75 -1.02
CA GLY A 21 7.95 -23.95 -0.27
C GLY A 21 8.54 -22.64 0.29
N PHE A 22 7.70 -21.64 0.58
CA PHE A 22 8.11 -20.33 1.10
C PHE A 22 7.66 -20.09 2.54
N ASP A 23 7.06 -21.05 3.21
CA ASP A 23 6.52 -20.93 4.57
C ASP A 23 7.59 -20.52 5.59
N ASP A 24 8.80 -21.05 5.50
CA ASP A 24 9.92 -20.68 6.37
C ASP A 24 10.55 -19.31 6.02
N LEU A 25 10.25 -18.75 4.85
CA LEU A 25 10.86 -17.51 4.35
C LEU A 25 10.01 -16.27 4.59
N VAL A 26 8.71 -16.43 4.89
CA VAL A 26 7.77 -15.32 5.01
C VAL A 26 7.22 -15.22 6.44
N ASP A 27 7.70 -14.23 7.19
CA ASP A 27 7.07 -13.81 8.46
C ASP A 27 5.77 -13.08 8.13
N ARG A 28 4.63 -13.62 8.60
CA ARG A 28 3.30 -13.04 8.40
C ARG A 28 2.77 -12.46 9.71
N ARG A 29 2.22 -11.25 9.62
CA ARG A 29 1.64 -10.55 10.76
C ARG A 29 0.31 -9.92 10.40
N VAL A 30 -0.64 -9.98 11.32
CA VAL A 30 -1.91 -9.27 11.23
C VAL A 30 -1.85 -8.08 12.17
N LEU A 31 -1.74 -6.88 11.61
CA LEU A 31 -1.72 -5.63 12.36
C LEU A 31 -2.06 -4.44 11.45
N ASP A 32 -2.55 -3.36 12.05
CA ASP A 32 -2.69 -2.09 11.35
C ASP A 32 -1.33 -1.41 11.25
N PHE A 33 -0.70 -1.54 10.09
CA PHE A 33 0.64 -1.01 9.85
C PHE A 33 0.72 0.52 9.99
N ALA A 34 -0.34 1.23 9.64
CA ALA A 34 -0.38 2.68 9.75
C ALA A 34 -0.31 3.15 11.21
N GLN A 35 -0.87 2.35 12.15
CA GLN A 35 -0.89 2.67 13.57
C GLN A 35 0.25 2.01 14.34
N ALA A 36 0.64 0.82 13.96
CA ALA A 36 1.60 -0.03 14.67
C ALA A 36 2.96 -0.13 13.97
N GLY A 37 3.25 0.73 13.00
CA GLY A 37 4.48 0.71 12.23
C GLY A 37 5.75 0.67 13.10
N GLY A 38 5.77 1.37 14.24
CA GLY A 38 6.90 1.33 15.18
C GLY A 38 7.25 -0.06 15.74
N GLN A 39 6.38 -1.06 15.60
CA GLN A 39 6.61 -2.45 16.01
C GLN A 39 7.21 -3.31 14.86
N VAL A 40 7.34 -2.73 13.69
CA VAL A 40 7.85 -3.41 12.49
C VAL A 40 9.25 -2.88 12.18
N PRO A 41 10.24 -3.74 11.99
CA PRO A 41 11.58 -3.26 11.62
C PRO A 41 11.57 -2.68 10.20
N PRO A 42 12.35 -1.60 9.95
CA PRO A 42 12.52 -1.07 8.62
C PRO A 42 13.13 -2.09 7.65
N ALA A 43 12.70 -2.04 6.37
CA ALA A 43 13.15 -2.93 5.31
C ALA A 43 13.81 -2.14 4.16
N ASP A 44 14.67 -2.81 3.39
CA ASP A 44 15.30 -2.16 2.22
C ASP A 44 14.25 -1.82 1.17
N ILE A 45 13.25 -2.70 1.00
CA ILE A 45 12.17 -2.53 0.05
C ILE A 45 10.84 -2.69 0.80
N VAL A 46 9.96 -1.72 0.65
CA VAL A 46 8.57 -1.76 1.14
C VAL A 46 7.63 -1.72 -0.06
N VAL A 47 6.60 -2.56 -0.05
CA VAL A 47 5.64 -2.65 -1.15
C VAL A 47 4.21 -2.50 -0.62
N LEU A 48 3.50 -1.48 -1.07
CA LEU A 48 2.06 -1.28 -0.86
C LEU A 48 1.30 -1.62 -2.15
N ASN A 49 1.01 -2.92 -2.35
CA ASN A 49 0.31 -3.36 -3.54
C ASN A 49 -1.21 -3.30 -3.36
N ARG A 50 -1.87 -2.32 -3.97
CA ARG A 50 -3.33 -2.13 -3.94
C ARG A 50 -3.91 -1.95 -2.53
N VAL A 51 -3.12 -1.44 -1.60
CA VAL A 51 -3.52 -1.24 -0.20
C VAL A 51 -4.03 0.19 0.04
N ILE A 52 -3.41 1.17 -0.59
CA ILE A 52 -3.70 2.60 -0.40
C ILE A 52 -5.19 2.91 -0.64
N CYS A 53 -5.80 2.32 -1.67
CA CYS A 53 -7.22 2.51 -1.97
C CYS A 53 -8.18 1.82 -0.99
N CYS A 54 -7.68 1.03 -0.06
CA CYS A 54 -8.48 0.31 0.94
C CYS A 54 -8.33 0.92 2.35
N TYR A 55 -7.49 1.95 2.48
CA TYR A 55 -7.20 2.58 3.76
C TYR A 55 -7.67 4.05 3.77
N PRO A 56 -8.53 4.45 4.73
CA PRO A 56 -9.13 5.79 4.72
C PRO A 56 -8.11 6.90 4.99
N ASP A 57 -7.18 6.67 5.91
CA ASP A 57 -6.12 7.62 6.26
C ASP A 57 -4.83 7.32 5.45
N MET A 58 -4.89 7.64 4.16
CA MET A 58 -3.76 7.46 3.24
C MET A 58 -2.48 8.17 3.72
N PRO A 59 -2.51 9.40 4.26
CA PRO A 59 -1.30 10.07 4.69
C PRO A 59 -0.55 9.28 5.77
N THR A 60 -1.26 8.77 6.78
CA THR A 60 -0.65 7.99 7.85
C THR A 60 -0.06 6.67 7.32
N LEU A 61 -0.78 5.96 6.44
CA LEU A 61 -0.28 4.71 5.85
C LEU A 61 0.94 4.95 4.93
N ALA A 62 0.85 5.94 4.05
CA ALA A 62 1.94 6.24 3.11
C ALA A 62 3.18 6.79 3.84
N GLY A 63 2.98 7.62 4.86
CA GLY A 63 4.05 8.12 5.72
C GLY A 63 4.76 6.99 6.48
N ALA A 64 4.00 6.11 7.14
CA ALA A 64 4.55 4.94 7.82
C ALA A 64 5.36 4.05 6.86
N ALA A 65 4.84 3.80 5.65
CA ALA A 65 5.56 3.02 4.64
C ALA A 65 6.84 3.70 4.16
N ALA A 66 6.79 5.02 3.97
CA ALA A 66 7.95 5.81 3.59
C ALA A 66 9.05 5.79 4.67
N ASP A 67 8.68 5.89 5.96
CA ASP A 67 9.64 5.82 7.07
C ASP A 67 10.30 4.44 7.20
N HIS A 68 9.56 3.38 6.86
CA HIS A 68 10.07 2.00 6.93
C HIS A 68 10.91 1.59 5.73
N ALA A 69 10.78 2.29 4.58
CA ALA A 69 11.57 2.01 3.40
C ALA A 69 12.99 2.61 3.52
N ARG A 70 14.01 1.77 3.71
CA ARG A 70 15.39 2.22 3.76
C ARG A 70 15.91 2.68 2.40
N ARG A 71 15.46 2.04 1.32
CA ARG A 71 15.95 2.28 -0.04
C ARG A 71 14.82 2.54 -1.02
N ILE A 72 13.83 1.64 -1.09
CA ILE A 72 12.80 1.63 -2.13
C ILE A 72 11.42 1.48 -1.51
N LEU A 73 10.49 2.33 -1.92
CA LEU A 73 9.06 2.18 -1.69
C LEU A 73 8.35 1.99 -3.03
N VAL A 74 7.62 0.89 -3.17
CA VAL A 74 6.77 0.63 -4.34
C VAL A 74 5.31 0.74 -3.92
N MET A 75 4.54 1.53 -4.64
CA MET A 75 3.11 1.69 -4.38
C MET A 75 2.30 1.47 -5.65
N SER A 76 1.17 0.77 -5.52
CA SER A 76 0.18 0.68 -6.60
C SER A 76 -1.18 1.15 -6.12
N PHE A 77 -1.82 2.01 -6.92
CA PHE A 77 -3.12 2.61 -6.63
C PHE A 77 -3.89 2.92 -7.90
N PRO A 78 -5.25 3.05 -7.83
CA PRO A 78 -6.05 3.39 -9.00
C PRO A 78 -5.78 4.82 -9.46
N LYS A 79 -5.79 5.02 -10.77
CA LYS A 79 -5.74 6.38 -11.35
C LYS A 79 -6.99 7.15 -11.00
N GLU A 80 -6.82 8.42 -10.66
CA GLU A 80 -7.93 9.33 -10.49
C GLU A 80 -8.43 9.85 -11.85
N ARG A 81 -9.49 9.20 -12.38
CA ARG A 81 -10.21 9.64 -13.56
C ARG A 81 -11.70 9.72 -13.24
N TRP A 82 -12.46 10.51 -14.00
CA TRP A 82 -13.90 10.67 -13.79
C TRP A 82 -14.64 9.32 -13.78
N TRP A 83 -14.30 8.41 -14.72
CA TRP A 83 -14.91 7.08 -14.80
C TRP A 83 -14.47 6.16 -13.64
N THR A 84 -13.24 6.28 -13.15
CA THR A 84 -12.76 5.55 -11.97
C THR A 84 -13.53 5.99 -10.72
N ARG A 85 -13.75 7.30 -10.57
CA ARG A 85 -14.59 7.85 -9.49
C ARG A 85 -16.00 7.30 -9.54
N PHE A 86 -16.59 7.25 -10.73
CA PHE A 86 -17.92 6.70 -10.96
C PHE A 86 -17.98 5.20 -10.65
N ALA A 87 -17.02 4.40 -11.17
CA ALA A 87 -16.94 2.97 -10.91
C ALA A 87 -16.77 2.63 -9.43
N VAL A 88 -15.88 3.36 -8.72
CA VAL A 88 -15.70 3.19 -7.28
C VAL A 88 -16.95 3.61 -6.50
N GLY A 89 -17.62 4.69 -6.91
CA GLY A 89 -18.88 5.13 -6.31
C GLY A 89 -19.98 4.06 -6.39
N ILE A 90 -20.17 3.47 -7.58
CA ILE A 90 -21.13 2.36 -7.79
C ILE A 90 -20.70 1.14 -6.97
N GLY A 91 -19.41 0.79 -6.99
CA GLY A 91 -18.88 -0.34 -6.23
C GLY A 91 -19.15 -0.19 -4.73
N ASN A 92 -18.84 0.98 -4.16
CA ASN A 92 -19.08 1.28 -2.76
C ASN A 92 -20.60 1.25 -2.42
N LEU A 93 -21.45 1.74 -3.32
CA LEU A 93 -22.90 1.67 -3.13
C LEU A 93 -23.38 0.21 -3.10
N ALA A 94 -22.91 -0.63 -4.01
CA ALA A 94 -23.24 -2.06 -4.04
C ALA A 94 -22.75 -2.79 -2.78
N LEU A 95 -21.54 -2.50 -2.30
CA LEU A 95 -21.00 -3.03 -1.05
C LEU A 95 -21.84 -2.61 0.16
N ARG A 96 -22.27 -1.36 0.21
CA ARG A 96 -23.12 -0.83 1.27
C ARG A 96 -24.50 -1.49 1.29
N ILE A 97 -25.12 -1.68 0.11
CA ILE A 97 -26.39 -2.41 -0.02
C ILE A 97 -26.20 -3.87 0.43
N GLY A 98 -25.08 -4.51 0.07
CA GLY A 98 -24.70 -5.85 0.50
C GLY A 98 -24.25 -5.95 1.96
N ARG A 99 -24.36 -4.86 2.75
CA ARG A 99 -23.91 -4.79 4.16
C ARG A 99 -22.46 -5.24 4.37
N ARG A 100 -21.59 -4.96 3.38
CA ARG A 100 -20.14 -5.21 3.50
C ARG A 100 -19.47 -4.03 4.16
N GLU A 101 -18.57 -4.28 5.11
CA GLU A 101 -17.79 -3.23 5.79
C GLU A 101 -16.67 -2.67 4.93
N PHE A 102 -16.28 -3.37 3.85
CA PHE A 102 -15.25 -2.94 2.94
C PHE A 102 -15.67 -1.71 2.13
N GLN A 103 -14.77 -0.74 2.02
CA GLN A 103 -14.95 0.46 1.21
C GLN A 103 -13.67 0.78 0.44
N MET A 104 -13.81 1.23 -0.80
CA MET A 104 -12.70 1.74 -1.60
C MET A 104 -12.64 3.26 -1.52
N PHE A 105 -11.41 3.77 -1.40
CA PHE A 105 -11.12 5.20 -1.39
C PHE A 105 -10.29 5.57 -2.63
N LEU A 106 -10.57 6.72 -3.22
CA LEU A 106 -9.75 7.32 -4.26
C LEU A 106 -8.97 8.47 -3.66
N HIS A 107 -7.66 8.31 -3.62
CA HIS A 107 -6.76 9.34 -3.14
C HIS A 107 -6.05 9.97 -4.35
N PRO A 108 -5.96 11.32 -4.43
CA PRO A 108 -5.23 11.97 -5.51
C PRO A 108 -3.77 11.49 -5.54
N PRO A 109 -3.25 11.04 -6.70
CA PRO A 109 -1.87 10.58 -6.84
C PRO A 109 -0.85 11.59 -6.36
N GLU A 110 -1.09 12.88 -6.62
CA GLU A 110 -0.20 13.98 -6.23
C GLU A 110 -0.04 14.06 -4.70
N ARG A 111 -1.12 13.79 -3.94
CA ARG A 111 -1.06 13.79 -2.47
C ARG A 111 -0.29 12.59 -1.93
N ILE A 112 -0.43 11.42 -2.56
CA ILE A 112 0.33 10.22 -2.19
C ILE A 112 1.83 10.48 -2.38
N LEU A 113 2.20 11.03 -3.54
CA LEU A 113 3.59 11.36 -3.86
C LEU A 113 4.14 12.49 -2.98
N GLU A 114 3.30 13.44 -2.61
CA GLU A 114 3.68 14.53 -1.71
C GLU A 114 4.04 14.02 -0.32
N VAL A 115 3.23 13.12 0.26
CA VAL A 115 3.54 12.48 1.54
C VAL A 115 4.89 11.76 1.45
N ALA A 116 5.10 10.95 0.43
CA ALA A 116 6.37 10.23 0.26
C ALA A 116 7.58 11.18 0.15
N ARG A 117 7.44 12.32 -0.56
CA ARG A 117 8.50 13.34 -0.66
C ARG A 117 8.81 14.00 0.68
N GLN A 118 7.79 14.30 1.49
CA GLN A 118 7.98 14.85 2.84
C GLN A 118 8.77 13.90 3.75
N HIS A 119 8.72 12.60 3.47
CA HIS A 119 9.50 11.57 4.15
C HIS A 119 10.83 11.23 3.46
N GLY A 120 11.32 12.10 2.56
CA GLY A 120 12.65 11.99 1.94
C GLY A 120 12.77 10.98 0.81
N LEU A 121 11.66 10.64 0.16
CA LEU A 121 11.65 9.77 -1.03
C LEU A 121 11.47 10.58 -2.31
N ILE A 122 12.13 10.18 -3.37
CA ILE A 122 12.01 10.76 -4.70
C ILE A 122 11.45 9.73 -5.67
N THR A 123 10.62 10.18 -6.62
CA THR A 123 10.05 9.28 -7.64
C THR A 123 11.12 8.88 -8.65
N ALA A 124 11.42 7.58 -8.72
CA ALA A 124 12.35 7.01 -9.69
C ALA A 124 11.62 6.51 -10.94
N VAL A 125 10.50 5.81 -10.76
CA VAL A 125 9.67 5.29 -11.86
C VAL A 125 8.21 5.59 -11.58
N ASN A 126 7.48 5.99 -12.63
CA ASN A 126 6.04 6.19 -12.58
C ASN A 126 5.40 5.56 -13.82
N ASP A 127 4.95 4.31 -13.66
CA ASP A 127 4.26 3.57 -14.72
C ASP A 127 2.75 3.74 -14.59
N VAL A 128 2.17 4.29 -15.63
CA VAL A 128 0.75 4.65 -15.66
C VAL A 128 0.00 3.72 -16.60
N GLY A 129 -0.43 2.58 -16.08
CA GLY A 129 -1.27 1.61 -16.79
C GLY A 129 -2.69 2.12 -17.07
N HIS A 130 -3.58 1.24 -17.52
CA HIS A 130 -4.95 1.62 -17.88
C HIS A 130 -5.79 2.04 -16.66
N PHE A 131 -5.80 1.23 -15.63
CA PHE A 131 -6.55 1.44 -14.38
C PHE A 131 -5.62 1.73 -13.20
N TRP A 132 -4.53 0.99 -13.10
CA TRP A 132 -3.55 1.09 -12.04
C TRP A 132 -2.37 1.98 -12.42
N GLN A 133 -1.88 2.71 -11.45
CA GLN A 133 -0.61 3.42 -11.49
C GLN A 133 0.34 2.73 -10.52
N VAL A 134 1.56 2.46 -10.96
CA VAL A 134 2.62 1.89 -10.13
C VAL A 134 3.74 2.92 -10.03
N VAL A 135 4.12 3.24 -8.81
CA VAL A 135 5.19 4.21 -8.56
C VAL A 135 6.27 3.55 -7.73
N THR A 136 7.50 3.67 -8.20
CA THR A 136 8.70 3.32 -7.44
C THR A 136 9.37 4.61 -6.97
N LEU A 137 9.59 4.70 -5.67
CA LEU A 137 10.28 5.81 -5.04
C LEU A 137 11.57 5.30 -4.39
N GLU A 138 12.60 6.11 -4.43
CA GLU A 138 13.90 5.81 -3.85
C GLU A 138 14.24 6.83 -2.76
N ARG A 139 14.98 6.38 -1.73
CA ARG A 139 15.48 7.26 -0.71
C ARG A 139 16.45 8.26 -1.34
N ALA A 140 16.21 9.55 -1.15
CA ALA A 140 17.14 10.56 -1.59
C ALA A 140 18.52 10.30 -0.98
N PRO A 141 19.62 10.42 -1.75
CA PRO A 141 20.95 10.33 -1.17
C PRO A 141 21.08 11.37 -0.07
N ALA A 142 21.69 10.97 1.07
CA ALA A 142 22.01 11.93 2.10
C ALA A 142 22.84 13.05 1.47
N ALA A 143 22.43 14.31 1.67
CA ALA A 143 23.22 15.42 1.21
C ALA A 143 24.64 15.25 1.78
N ALA A 144 25.63 15.11 0.89
CA ALA A 144 27.02 15.05 1.30
C ALA A 144 27.33 16.38 1.99
N GLY A 145 27.43 16.33 3.33
CA GLY A 145 27.81 17.46 4.17
C GLY A 145 29.32 17.72 4.06
#